data_61470ded972aefe8ad2c2ac48817632a
#
_entry.id   61470ded972aefe8ad2c2ac48817632a
#
_cell.length_a   1.000
_cell.length_b   1.000
_cell.length_c   1.000
_cell.angle_alpha   90.00
_cell.angle_beta   90.00
_cell.angle_gamma   90.00
#
_symmetry.space_group_name_H-M   'P 1'
#
loop_
_entity.id
_entity.type
_entity.pdbx_description
1 polymer ?
#
loop_
_entity_poly.entity_id
_entity_poly.type
_entity_poly.pdbx_seq_one_letter_code
_entity_poly.pdbx_strand_id
1 'polypeptide(L)'
;MTNQIDWLNILIRCKNNVQEQIKPLLKTLDQPQPNLGIGAGGDPIKQIDLAAEEAIINTLEEHEISFTLISEESGTKKYGSPPHNNFVTLDPIDGTTNLVRGIPFYATSIAISTMPAIKTVHAALVADLVHGITYTAQKGKGAYRNNLKISPSKTESLENAVIGIDLNTYKIQEIAPKLTNLIQKTRHIRHLGANALELCHVADNTTDAFIDIRGKLRTTDMAAAWLIIKEAGAKITTPKGEPLNVKLSPKQKVAFIAAANPKIHRIILNLVNLETETE
;
A
#
# COMPACT_ATOMS: atom_id res chain seq x y z
N MET A 1 -9.23 18.71 28.47
CA MET A 1 -9.61 18.42 27.09
C MET A 1 -8.39 17.80 26.44
N THR A 2 -8.41 16.50 26.18
CA THR A 2 -7.31 15.85 25.44
C THR A 2 -7.35 16.40 24.01
N ASN A 3 -6.33 17.18 23.61
CA ASN A 3 -6.19 17.62 22.22
C ASN A 3 -6.20 16.37 21.33
N GLN A 4 -7.25 16.23 20.53
CA GLN A 4 -7.33 15.15 19.55
C GLN A 4 -6.22 15.37 18.52
N ILE A 5 -5.35 14.38 18.33
CA ILE A 5 -4.23 14.45 17.38
C ILE A 5 -4.79 14.63 15.97
N ASP A 6 -4.35 15.67 15.27
CA ASP A 6 -4.65 15.88 13.84
C ASP A 6 -3.72 15.03 12.97
N TRP A 7 -4.06 13.76 12.86
CA TRP A 7 -3.24 12.80 12.12
C TRP A 7 -3.02 13.17 10.66
N LEU A 8 -4.03 13.73 9.97
CA LEU A 8 -3.86 14.04 8.54
C LEU A 8 -2.84 15.15 8.33
N ASN A 9 -2.84 16.18 9.16
CA ASN A 9 -1.84 17.25 9.10
C ASN A 9 -0.43 16.70 9.36
N ILE A 10 -0.28 15.85 10.38
CA ILE A 10 1.01 15.25 10.73
C ILE A 10 1.50 14.34 9.59
N LEU A 11 0.64 13.50 9.00
CA LEU A 11 1.00 12.65 7.88
C LEU A 11 1.42 13.45 6.64
N ILE A 12 0.79 14.58 6.38
CA ILE A 12 1.20 15.50 5.30
C ILE A 12 2.60 16.08 5.59
N ARG A 13 2.91 16.42 6.84
CA ARG A 13 4.26 16.86 7.22
C ARG A 13 5.28 15.74 7.05
N CYS A 14 4.98 14.50 7.49
CA CYS A 14 5.82 13.34 7.23
C CYS A 14 6.15 13.21 5.74
N LYS A 15 5.13 13.25 4.88
CA LYS A 15 5.32 13.20 3.42
C LYS A 15 6.24 14.32 2.91
N ASN A 16 6.04 15.57 3.36
CA ASN A 16 6.87 16.69 2.92
C ASN A 16 8.34 16.48 3.33
N ASN A 17 8.58 16.06 4.56
CA ASN A 17 9.93 15.80 5.07
C ASN A 17 10.57 14.61 4.33
N VAL A 18 9.81 13.55 4.02
CA VAL A 18 10.30 12.46 3.15
C VAL A 18 10.78 13.01 1.81
N GLN A 19 9.95 13.81 1.11
CA GLN A 19 10.31 14.38 -0.18
C GLN A 19 11.59 15.25 -0.12
N GLU A 20 11.77 16.02 0.94
CA GLU A 20 12.97 16.83 1.14
C GLU A 20 14.21 15.97 1.38
N GLN A 21 14.11 14.95 2.23
CA GLN A 21 15.23 14.07 2.59
C GLN A 21 15.67 13.16 1.44
N ILE A 22 14.74 12.63 0.63
CA ILE A 22 15.11 11.77 -0.48
C ILE A 22 15.60 12.53 -1.72
N LYS A 23 15.24 13.80 -1.88
CA LYS A 23 15.58 14.61 -3.06
C LYS A 23 17.08 14.65 -3.42
N PRO A 24 18.02 14.81 -2.49
CA PRO A 24 19.45 14.71 -2.80
C PRO A 24 19.87 13.30 -3.20
N LEU A 25 19.28 12.25 -2.59
CA LEU A 25 19.62 10.85 -2.84
C LEU A 25 19.15 10.38 -4.22
N LEU A 26 18.03 10.92 -4.72
CA LEU A 26 17.56 10.65 -6.08
C LEU A 26 18.58 10.99 -7.17
N LYS A 27 19.50 11.94 -6.89
CA LYS A 27 20.55 12.36 -7.84
C LYS A 27 21.76 11.43 -7.87
N THR A 28 21.86 10.51 -6.93
CA THR A 28 23.01 9.62 -6.75
C THR A 28 22.64 8.13 -6.81
N LEU A 29 21.44 7.80 -7.31
CA LEU A 29 20.95 6.42 -7.38
C LEU A 29 21.77 5.52 -8.32
N ASP A 30 22.39 6.10 -9.33
CA ASP A 30 23.27 5.44 -10.30
C ASP A 30 24.67 5.15 -9.73
N GLN A 31 25.00 5.73 -8.57
CA GLN A 31 26.26 5.48 -7.88
C GLN A 31 26.21 4.17 -7.07
N PRO A 32 27.37 3.53 -6.83
CA PRO A 32 27.43 2.34 -5.97
C PRO A 32 26.80 2.61 -4.60
N GLN A 33 25.79 1.82 -4.25
CA GLN A 33 25.08 1.94 -2.98
C GLN A 33 25.79 1.11 -1.89
N PRO A 34 25.86 1.59 -0.64
CA PRO A 34 26.41 0.83 0.46
C PRO A 34 25.56 -0.42 0.74
N ASN A 35 26.22 -1.51 1.16
CA ASN A 35 25.50 -2.68 1.68
C ASN A 35 25.07 -2.40 3.12
N LEU A 36 23.80 -2.13 3.33
CA LEU A 36 23.21 -1.82 4.63
C LEU A 36 22.55 -3.04 5.31
N GLY A 37 22.69 -4.23 4.70
CA GLY A 37 22.09 -5.47 5.21
C GLY A 37 20.70 -5.74 4.66
N ILE A 38 19.94 -6.53 5.42
CA ILE A 38 18.59 -6.98 5.06
C ILE A 38 17.59 -6.37 6.03
N GLY A 39 16.54 -5.75 5.50
CA GLY A 39 15.45 -5.17 6.26
C GLY A 39 14.57 -6.21 6.95
N ALA A 40 13.73 -5.77 7.86
CA ALA A 40 12.82 -6.64 8.59
C ALA A 40 11.79 -7.33 7.68
N GLY A 41 11.48 -6.74 6.53
CA GLY A 41 10.66 -7.30 5.46
C GLY A 41 11.33 -8.42 4.65
N GLY A 42 12.67 -8.50 4.70
CA GLY A 42 13.47 -9.54 4.04
C GLY A 42 14.15 -9.10 2.74
N ASP A 43 14.04 -7.83 2.35
CA ASP A 43 14.70 -7.25 1.18
C ASP A 43 15.97 -6.46 1.56
N PRO A 44 16.94 -6.25 0.64
CA PRO A 44 18.12 -5.44 0.90
C PRO A 44 17.74 -3.99 1.19
N ILE A 45 18.22 -3.46 2.32
CA ILE A 45 18.01 -2.07 2.73
C ILE A 45 18.70 -1.12 1.76
N LYS A 46 18.02 -0.07 1.34
CA LYS A 46 18.58 1.04 0.57
C LYS A 46 18.71 2.29 1.44
N GLN A 47 19.71 3.09 1.16
CA GLN A 47 19.93 4.34 1.89
C GLN A 47 18.73 5.28 1.80
N ILE A 48 18.03 5.28 0.66
CA ILE A 48 16.86 6.12 0.45
C ILE A 48 15.66 5.69 1.29
N ASP A 49 15.47 4.37 1.51
CA ASP A 49 14.41 3.84 2.36
C ASP A 49 14.63 4.23 3.83
N LEU A 50 15.88 4.12 4.31
CA LEU A 50 16.23 4.56 5.66
C LEU A 50 16.06 6.07 5.85
N ALA A 51 16.45 6.89 4.88
CA ALA A 51 16.28 8.33 4.95
C ALA A 51 14.80 8.72 4.99
N ALA A 52 13.96 8.03 4.21
CA ALA A 52 12.51 8.22 4.23
C ALA A 52 11.89 7.79 5.55
N GLU A 53 12.32 6.64 6.10
CA GLU A 53 11.86 6.16 7.41
C GLU A 53 12.23 7.13 8.53
N GLU A 54 13.48 7.59 8.57
CA GLU A 54 13.98 8.53 9.57
C GLU A 54 13.24 9.87 9.52
N ALA A 55 12.93 10.39 8.33
CA ALA A 55 12.15 11.61 8.16
C ALA A 55 10.76 11.49 8.78
N ILE A 56 10.12 10.32 8.67
CA ILE A 56 8.80 10.07 9.27
C ILE A 56 8.92 9.98 10.79
N ILE A 57 9.91 9.23 11.30
CA ILE A 57 10.14 9.07 12.73
C ILE A 57 10.39 10.43 13.39
N ASN A 58 11.33 11.22 12.85
CA ASN A 58 11.68 12.54 13.37
C ASN A 58 10.45 13.47 13.40
N THR A 59 9.65 13.46 12.33
CA THR A 59 8.40 14.25 12.29
C THR A 59 7.43 13.88 13.42
N LEU A 60 7.27 12.58 13.71
CA LEU A 60 6.39 12.13 14.79
C LEU A 60 6.94 12.48 16.17
N GLU A 61 8.26 12.40 16.37
CA GLU A 61 8.92 12.76 17.61
C GLU A 61 8.89 14.28 17.86
N GLU A 62 9.06 15.12 16.84
CA GLU A 62 8.88 16.58 16.91
C GLU A 62 7.46 16.99 17.36
N HIS A 63 6.45 16.13 17.09
CA HIS A 63 5.08 16.32 17.56
C HIS A 63 4.81 15.67 18.92
N GLU A 64 5.87 15.21 19.63
CA GLU A 64 5.78 14.56 20.95
C GLU A 64 4.85 13.34 20.96
N ILE A 65 4.73 12.63 19.81
CA ILE A 65 3.87 11.47 19.69
C ILE A 65 4.62 10.21 20.14
N SER A 66 4.05 9.50 21.11
CA SER A 66 4.52 8.16 21.47
C SER A 66 3.84 7.11 20.63
N PHE A 67 4.63 6.23 19.98
CA PHE A 67 4.11 5.24 19.05
C PHE A 67 4.94 3.95 19.00
N THR A 68 4.32 2.90 18.46
CA THR A 68 5.00 1.69 18.01
C THR A 68 5.10 1.72 16.50
N LEU A 69 6.32 1.79 15.98
CA LEU A 69 6.60 1.65 14.56
C LEU A 69 6.47 0.20 14.13
N ILE A 70 5.90 -0.03 12.94
CA ILE A 70 5.86 -1.31 12.21
C ILE A 70 6.33 -0.99 10.80
N SER A 71 7.63 -1.18 10.53
CA SER A 71 8.25 -0.82 9.26
C SER A 71 8.85 -2.04 8.56
N GLU A 72 8.88 -1.97 7.24
CA GLU A 72 9.58 -2.93 6.39
C GLU A 72 11.07 -2.96 6.67
N GLU A 73 11.69 -1.80 6.91
CA GLU A 73 13.13 -1.65 7.06
C GLU A 73 13.59 -1.98 8.47
N SER A 74 13.19 -1.21 9.45
CA SER A 74 13.69 -1.33 10.83
C SER A 74 12.87 -2.27 11.71
N GLY A 75 11.78 -2.82 11.22
CA GLY A 75 10.95 -3.77 11.94
C GLY A 75 9.97 -3.11 12.93
N THR A 76 9.84 -3.69 14.12
CA THR A 76 8.95 -3.16 15.14
C THR A 76 9.75 -2.53 16.26
N LYS A 77 9.57 -1.23 16.48
CA LYS A 77 10.27 -0.43 17.50
C LYS A 77 9.31 0.50 18.22
N LYS A 78 9.66 0.93 19.44
CA LYS A 78 8.88 1.88 20.24
C LYS A 78 9.62 3.21 20.34
N TYR A 79 8.90 4.31 20.19
CA TYR A 79 9.39 5.68 20.25
C TYR A 79 8.57 6.51 21.24
N GLY A 80 9.24 7.44 21.92
CA GLY A 80 8.62 8.29 22.95
C GLY A 80 8.38 7.55 24.27
N SER A 81 7.66 8.21 25.19
CA SER A 81 7.33 7.69 26.52
C SER A 81 6.03 6.87 26.51
N PRO A 82 5.88 5.83 27.36
CA PRO A 82 4.62 5.10 27.48
C PRO A 82 3.45 6.01 27.91
N PRO A 83 2.21 5.67 27.56
CA PRO A 83 1.80 4.48 26.78
C PRO A 83 1.96 4.65 25.27
N HIS A 84 2.36 3.57 24.55
CA HIS A 84 2.49 3.55 23.10
C HIS A 84 1.18 3.05 22.46
N ASN A 85 0.13 3.88 22.49
CA ASN A 85 -1.21 3.52 22.03
C ASN A 85 -1.44 3.76 20.54
N ASN A 86 -0.46 4.36 19.86
CA ASN A 86 -0.49 4.57 18.43
C ASN A 86 0.45 3.59 17.75
N PHE A 87 -0.02 2.92 16.71
CA PHE A 87 0.79 2.08 15.85
C PHE A 87 0.93 2.76 14.50
N VAL A 88 2.17 2.99 14.08
CA VAL A 88 2.52 3.57 12.79
C VAL A 88 3.04 2.46 11.91
N THR A 89 2.24 2.05 10.94
CA THR A 89 2.64 1.04 9.95
C THR A 89 3.06 1.75 8.67
N LEU A 90 4.25 1.45 8.20
CA LEU A 90 4.84 2.20 7.12
C LEU A 90 5.64 1.31 6.17
N ASP A 91 5.55 1.64 4.89
CA ASP A 91 6.50 1.36 3.84
C ASP A 91 7.10 2.70 3.42
N PRO A 92 8.39 2.96 3.70
CA PRO A 92 9.01 4.25 3.40
C PRO A 92 9.02 4.55 1.91
N ILE A 93 9.35 3.55 1.08
CA ILE A 93 9.37 3.64 -0.39
C ILE A 93 8.77 2.38 -1.01
N ASP A 94 7.45 2.35 -1.17
CA ASP A 94 6.77 1.34 -1.99
C ASP A 94 7.18 1.50 -3.46
N GLY A 95 7.73 0.43 -4.04
CA GLY A 95 8.27 0.45 -5.39
C GLY A 95 9.76 0.84 -5.46
N THR A 96 10.59 0.49 -4.47
CA THR A 96 12.04 0.75 -4.45
C THR A 96 12.74 0.25 -5.73
N THR A 97 12.32 -0.89 -6.30
CA THR A 97 12.86 -1.38 -7.57
C THR A 97 12.60 -0.40 -8.71
N ASN A 98 11.40 0.16 -8.80
CA ASN A 98 11.04 1.18 -9.79
C ASN A 98 11.93 2.41 -9.61
N LEU A 99 12.03 2.90 -8.40
CA LEU A 99 12.84 4.07 -8.07
C LEU A 99 14.30 3.87 -8.52
N VAL A 100 14.95 2.76 -8.14
CA VAL A 100 16.35 2.47 -8.50
C VAL A 100 16.54 2.30 -10.01
N ARG A 101 15.52 1.84 -10.72
CA ARG A 101 15.54 1.67 -12.18
C ARG A 101 15.12 2.92 -12.97
N GLY A 102 14.77 4.02 -12.27
CA GLY A 102 14.28 5.23 -12.92
C GLY A 102 12.88 5.10 -13.51
N ILE A 103 12.10 4.09 -13.08
CA ILE A 103 10.70 3.94 -13.47
C ILE A 103 9.87 4.89 -12.58
N PRO A 104 9.13 5.85 -13.14
CA PRO A 104 8.49 6.92 -12.38
C PRO A 104 7.17 6.47 -11.73
N PHE A 105 7.22 5.44 -10.87
CA PHE A 105 6.06 4.91 -10.16
C PHE A 105 6.49 4.31 -8.82
N TYR A 106 6.51 5.13 -7.76
CA TYR A 106 6.85 4.75 -6.39
C TYR A 106 6.23 5.73 -5.39
N ALA A 107 6.03 5.30 -4.16
CA ALA A 107 5.29 6.04 -3.14
C ALA A 107 5.88 5.88 -1.75
N THR A 108 5.45 6.73 -0.81
CA THR A 108 5.48 6.45 0.63
C THR A 108 4.09 6.12 1.12
N SER A 109 3.97 5.15 2.02
CA SER A 109 2.70 4.62 2.53
C SER A 109 2.72 4.59 4.06
N ILE A 110 1.82 5.35 4.73
CA ILE A 110 1.77 5.50 6.18
C ILE A 110 0.35 5.28 6.70
N ALA A 111 0.19 4.33 7.63
CA ALA A 111 -1.08 4.04 8.29
C ALA A 111 -0.97 4.19 9.80
N ILE A 112 -1.99 4.81 10.41
CA ILE A 112 -2.11 4.95 11.86
C ILE A 112 -3.22 4.04 12.36
N SER A 113 -2.92 3.24 13.38
CA SER A 113 -3.90 2.33 14.00
C SER A 113 -3.80 2.35 15.53
N THR A 114 -4.87 1.93 16.20
CA THR A 114 -4.93 1.82 17.67
C THR A 114 -4.43 0.48 18.20
N MET A 115 -4.29 -0.50 17.31
CA MET A 115 -3.77 -1.84 17.59
C MET A 115 -3.00 -2.33 16.36
N PRO A 116 -2.10 -3.33 16.47
CA PRO A 116 -1.40 -3.89 15.31
C PRO A 116 -2.32 -4.82 14.49
N ALA A 117 -3.44 -4.30 14.00
CA ALA A 117 -4.46 -5.01 13.23
C ALA A 117 -5.07 -4.10 12.17
N ILE A 118 -5.19 -4.60 10.93
CA ILE A 118 -5.61 -3.79 9.78
C ILE A 118 -6.97 -3.10 10.00
N LYS A 119 -7.92 -3.78 10.64
CA LYS A 119 -9.26 -3.24 10.93
C LYS A 119 -9.27 -2.05 11.92
N THR A 120 -8.16 -1.80 12.60
CA THR A 120 -8.02 -0.69 13.57
C THR A 120 -7.30 0.52 12.97
N VAL A 121 -6.91 0.47 11.69
CA VAL A 121 -6.39 1.62 10.95
C VAL A 121 -7.49 2.69 10.90
N HIS A 122 -7.11 3.93 11.27
CA HIS A 122 -8.07 5.03 11.35
C HIS A 122 -7.62 6.32 10.66
N ALA A 123 -6.34 6.43 10.29
CA ALA A 123 -5.83 7.50 9.43
C ALA A 123 -4.78 6.89 8.49
N ALA A 124 -4.72 7.39 7.27
CA ALA A 124 -3.83 6.88 6.24
C ALA A 124 -3.39 7.96 5.25
N LEU A 125 -2.17 7.80 4.75
CA LEU A 125 -1.63 8.58 3.65
C LEU A 125 -0.83 7.66 2.73
N VAL A 126 -1.05 7.79 1.41
CA VAL A 126 -0.18 7.27 0.36
C VAL A 126 0.19 8.44 -0.54
N ALA A 127 1.47 8.68 -0.73
CA ALA A 127 1.93 9.77 -1.58
C ALA A 127 2.77 9.24 -2.75
N ASP A 128 2.32 9.53 -3.96
CA ASP A 128 3.11 9.41 -5.18
C ASP A 128 4.26 10.43 -5.13
N LEU A 129 5.46 9.93 -5.01
CA LEU A 129 6.66 10.75 -4.86
C LEU A 129 7.18 11.30 -6.19
N VAL A 130 6.58 10.85 -7.31
CA VAL A 130 6.92 11.29 -8.67
C VAL A 130 6.04 12.44 -9.12
N HIS A 131 4.71 12.26 -9.04
CA HIS A 131 3.74 13.19 -9.62
C HIS A 131 3.14 14.16 -8.59
N GLY A 132 3.56 14.08 -7.31
CA GLY A 132 3.06 14.96 -6.25
C GLY A 132 1.59 14.72 -5.86
N ILE A 133 1.05 13.54 -6.18
CA ILE A 133 -0.30 13.15 -5.81
C ILE A 133 -0.29 12.60 -4.38
N THR A 134 -1.24 13.03 -3.57
CA THR A 134 -1.37 12.55 -2.18
C THR A 134 -2.78 12.02 -1.96
N TYR A 135 -2.87 10.74 -1.59
CA TYR A 135 -4.10 10.09 -1.15
C TYR A 135 -4.16 10.10 0.37
N THR A 136 -5.29 10.49 0.93
CA THR A 136 -5.53 10.49 2.37
C THR A 136 -6.88 9.89 2.69
N ALA A 137 -6.98 9.25 3.85
CA ALA A 137 -8.25 8.80 4.39
C ALA A 137 -8.26 8.89 5.91
N GLN A 138 -9.43 9.15 6.47
CA GLN A 138 -9.71 9.02 7.89
C GLN A 138 -10.99 8.24 8.07
N LYS A 139 -10.99 7.28 9.00
CA LYS A 139 -12.12 6.37 9.23
C LYS A 139 -13.42 7.12 9.43
N GLY A 140 -14.42 6.81 8.61
CA GLY A 140 -15.74 7.44 8.61
C GLY A 140 -15.80 8.84 7.98
N LYS A 141 -14.69 9.35 7.39
CA LYS A 141 -14.68 10.69 6.77
C LYS A 141 -14.47 10.66 5.25
N GLY A 142 -14.29 9.45 4.68
CA GLY A 142 -14.04 9.29 3.25
C GLY A 142 -12.57 9.33 2.88
N ALA A 143 -12.29 9.13 1.59
CA ALA A 143 -10.96 9.18 1.00
C ALA A 143 -10.84 10.37 0.03
N TYR A 144 -9.61 10.89 -0.08
CA TYR A 144 -9.31 12.11 -0.84
C TYR A 144 -8.03 11.93 -1.65
N ARG A 145 -7.98 12.55 -2.83
CA ARG A 145 -6.80 12.75 -3.66
C ARG A 145 -6.54 14.25 -3.78
N ASN A 146 -5.41 14.75 -3.27
CA ASN A 146 -5.10 16.18 -3.24
C ASN A 146 -6.28 17.03 -2.69
N ASN A 147 -6.86 16.60 -1.56
CA ASN A 147 -8.02 17.20 -0.88
C ASN A 147 -9.35 17.14 -1.66
N LEU A 148 -9.41 16.52 -2.83
CA LEU A 148 -10.64 16.26 -3.56
C LEU A 148 -11.15 14.87 -3.20
N LYS A 149 -12.43 14.77 -2.81
CA LYS A 149 -13.06 13.49 -2.46
C LYS A 149 -13.06 12.56 -3.67
N ILE A 150 -12.65 11.32 -3.46
CA ILE A 150 -12.58 10.30 -4.51
C ILE A 150 -13.70 9.26 -4.35
N SER A 151 -13.99 8.58 -5.45
CA SER A 151 -14.88 7.43 -5.52
C SER A 151 -14.38 6.47 -6.59
N PRO A 152 -14.59 5.15 -6.42
CA PRO A 152 -14.15 4.15 -7.37
C PRO A 152 -14.99 4.15 -8.65
N SER A 153 -14.50 3.44 -9.65
CA SER A 153 -15.14 3.25 -10.95
C SER A 153 -16.51 2.55 -10.83
N LYS A 154 -17.37 2.86 -11.80
CA LYS A 154 -18.67 2.19 -12.01
C LYS A 154 -18.61 1.14 -13.13
N THR A 155 -17.45 0.82 -13.67
CA THR A 155 -17.26 -0.22 -14.69
C THR A 155 -17.78 -1.56 -14.18
N GLU A 156 -18.61 -2.24 -14.98
CA GLU A 156 -19.29 -3.47 -14.57
C GLU A 156 -18.93 -4.71 -15.40
N SER A 157 -18.07 -4.57 -16.42
CA SER A 157 -17.59 -5.67 -17.25
C SER A 157 -16.09 -5.68 -17.41
N LEU A 158 -15.48 -6.86 -17.52
CA LEU A 158 -14.03 -7.01 -17.72
C LEU A 158 -13.56 -6.50 -19.08
N GLU A 159 -14.43 -6.54 -20.09
CA GLU A 159 -14.17 -6.06 -21.45
C GLU A 159 -13.87 -4.55 -21.50
N ASN A 160 -14.35 -3.80 -20.50
CA ASN A 160 -14.12 -2.36 -20.38
C ASN A 160 -13.18 -2.01 -19.24
N ALA A 161 -12.70 -3.01 -18.50
CA ALA A 161 -11.93 -2.81 -17.29
C ALA A 161 -10.43 -2.64 -17.56
N VAL A 162 -9.80 -1.83 -16.73
CA VAL A 162 -8.34 -1.75 -16.53
C VAL A 162 -8.00 -2.41 -15.20
N ILE A 163 -7.26 -3.50 -15.22
CA ILE A 163 -6.98 -4.32 -14.03
C ILE A 163 -5.47 -4.41 -13.78
N GLY A 164 -5.05 -4.13 -12.55
CA GLY A 164 -3.73 -4.44 -12.05
C GLY A 164 -3.63 -5.91 -11.61
N ILE A 165 -2.56 -6.60 -11.99
CA ILE A 165 -2.28 -7.97 -11.54
C ILE A 165 -0.79 -8.06 -11.21
N ASP A 166 -0.46 -8.47 -9.98
CA ASP A 166 0.92 -8.74 -9.61
C ASP A 166 1.27 -10.22 -9.84
N LEU A 167 2.18 -10.44 -10.80
CA LEU A 167 2.67 -11.77 -11.22
C LEU A 167 4.11 -12.07 -10.78
N ASN A 168 4.73 -11.17 -10.03
CA ASN A 168 6.14 -11.31 -9.61
C ASN A 168 6.31 -12.43 -8.55
N THR A 169 6.42 -13.68 -9.01
CA THR A 169 6.56 -14.86 -8.15
C THR A 169 7.34 -15.98 -8.82
N TYR A 170 8.09 -16.74 -8.00
CA TYR A 170 8.70 -18.01 -8.42
C TYR A 170 7.67 -19.15 -8.56
N LYS A 171 6.45 -18.95 -8.03
CA LYS A 171 5.35 -19.92 -8.09
C LYS A 171 4.39 -19.65 -9.24
N ILE A 172 4.90 -19.14 -10.35
CA ILE A 172 4.05 -18.74 -11.48
C ILE A 172 3.20 -19.90 -12.02
N GLN A 173 3.71 -21.13 -12.00
CA GLN A 173 2.97 -22.32 -12.41
C GLN A 173 1.74 -22.62 -11.55
N GLU A 174 1.74 -22.21 -10.27
CA GLU A 174 0.59 -22.35 -9.37
C GLU A 174 -0.39 -21.19 -9.52
N ILE A 175 0.10 -20.01 -9.90
CA ILE A 175 -0.68 -18.75 -9.91
C ILE A 175 -1.28 -18.49 -11.29
N ALA A 176 -0.51 -18.67 -12.37
CA ALA A 176 -0.96 -18.36 -13.73
C ALA A 176 -2.25 -19.09 -14.14
N PRO A 177 -2.42 -20.40 -13.87
CA PRO A 177 -3.66 -21.10 -14.22
C PRO A 177 -4.90 -20.43 -13.61
N LYS A 178 -4.82 -19.96 -12.33
CA LYS A 178 -5.93 -19.28 -11.65
C LYS A 178 -6.28 -17.92 -12.25
N LEU A 179 -5.33 -17.30 -12.94
CA LEU A 179 -5.51 -15.98 -13.55
C LEU A 179 -5.78 -16.04 -15.05
N THR A 180 -5.59 -17.20 -15.70
CA THR A 180 -5.73 -17.34 -17.16
C THR A 180 -7.10 -16.86 -17.66
N ASN A 181 -8.18 -17.34 -17.06
CA ASN A 181 -9.53 -16.94 -17.44
C ASN A 181 -9.81 -15.45 -17.22
N LEU A 182 -9.25 -14.89 -16.15
CA LEU A 182 -9.34 -13.45 -15.87
C LEU A 182 -8.58 -12.65 -16.93
N ILE A 183 -7.34 -13.04 -17.24
CA ILE A 183 -6.49 -12.38 -18.23
C ILE A 183 -7.15 -12.39 -19.61
N GLN A 184 -7.69 -13.53 -20.05
CA GLN A 184 -8.36 -13.66 -21.35
C GLN A 184 -9.59 -12.78 -21.50
N LYS A 185 -10.33 -12.53 -20.40
CA LYS A 185 -11.56 -11.74 -20.42
C LYS A 185 -11.36 -10.25 -20.14
N THR A 186 -10.14 -9.87 -19.71
CA THR A 186 -9.82 -8.48 -19.35
C THR A 186 -9.21 -7.76 -20.55
N ARG A 187 -9.73 -6.59 -20.89
CA ARG A 187 -9.22 -5.80 -22.01
C ARG A 187 -7.83 -5.21 -21.77
N HIS A 188 -7.59 -4.66 -20.58
CA HIS A 188 -6.35 -3.97 -20.27
C HIS A 188 -5.78 -4.45 -18.94
N ILE A 189 -4.56 -4.99 -18.97
CA ILE A 189 -3.83 -5.42 -17.78
C ILE A 189 -2.66 -4.50 -17.53
N ARG A 190 -2.36 -4.24 -16.26
CA ARG A 190 -1.22 -3.47 -15.77
C ARG A 190 -0.49 -4.25 -14.69
N HIS A 191 0.79 -3.99 -14.56
CA HIS A 191 1.62 -4.34 -13.43
C HIS A 191 2.61 -3.20 -13.26
N LEU A 192 2.36 -2.31 -12.30
CA LEU A 192 3.09 -1.05 -12.17
C LEU A 192 4.20 -1.11 -11.13
N GLY A 193 4.07 -2.01 -10.14
CA GLY A 193 5.14 -2.36 -9.21
C GLY A 193 5.28 -1.45 -7.99
N ALA A 194 4.22 -0.70 -7.62
CA ALA A 194 4.08 -0.03 -6.33
C ALA A 194 2.66 -0.28 -5.82
N ASN A 195 2.55 -1.21 -4.88
CA ASN A 195 1.26 -1.80 -4.50
C ASN A 195 0.32 -0.82 -3.81
N ALA A 196 0.85 0.08 -2.98
CA ALA A 196 0.04 1.11 -2.33
C ALA A 196 -0.61 2.05 -3.34
N LEU A 197 0.13 2.45 -4.39
CA LEU A 197 -0.42 3.28 -5.46
C LEU A 197 -1.43 2.52 -6.32
N GLU A 198 -1.15 1.28 -6.70
CA GLU A 198 -2.08 0.46 -7.48
C GLU A 198 -3.41 0.26 -6.74
N LEU A 199 -3.39 0.09 -5.42
CA LEU A 199 -4.59 0.07 -4.59
C LEU A 199 -5.30 1.43 -4.57
N CYS A 200 -4.56 2.54 -4.47
CA CYS A 200 -5.15 3.89 -4.54
C CYS A 200 -5.80 4.18 -5.89
N HIS A 201 -5.25 3.65 -6.98
CA HIS A 201 -5.83 3.77 -8.32
C HIS A 201 -7.19 3.07 -8.44
N VAL A 202 -7.41 1.98 -7.68
CA VAL A 202 -8.76 1.36 -7.57
C VAL A 202 -9.73 2.29 -6.82
N ALA A 203 -9.24 3.01 -5.81
CA ALA A 203 -10.06 3.90 -4.99
C ALA A 203 -10.49 5.18 -5.73
N ASP A 204 -9.70 5.66 -6.71
CA ASP A 204 -9.90 6.94 -7.39
C ASP A 204 -10.42 6.83 -8.84
N ASN A 205 -10.85 5.64 -9.26
CA ASN A 205 -11.34 5.38 -10.63
C ASN A 205 -10.25 5.37 -11.71
N THR A 206 -8.97 5.30 -11.37
CA THR A 206 -7.88 5.17 -12.35
C THR A 206 -7.83 3.74 -12.90
N THR A 207 -8.04 2.74 -12.04
CA THR A 207 -8.18 1.32 -12.40
C THR A 207 -9.46 0.73 -11.79
N ASP A 208 -9.92 -0.40 -12.32
CA ASP A 208 -11.15 -1.05 -11.90
C ASP A 208 -10.93 -2.16 -10.86
N ALA A 209 -9.72 -2.72 -10.83
CA ALA A 209 -9.33 -3.71 -9.84
C ALA A 209 -7.80 -3.82 -9.74
N PHE A 210 -7.34 -4.35 -8.59
CA PHE A 210 -5.98 -4.81 -8.39
C PHE A 210 -5.98 -6.15 -7.64
N ILE A 211 -5.28 -7.14 -8.20
CA ILE A 211 -5.28 -8.53 -7.76
C ILE A 211 -3.86 -8.98 -7.41
N ASP A 212 -3.68 -9.44 -6.18
CA ASP A 212 -2.49 -10.15 -5.74
C ASP A 212 -2.88 -11.42 -4.97
N ILE A 213 -2.83 -12.56 -5.65
CA ILE A 213 -3.14 -13.86 -5.05
C ILE A 213 -1.88 -14.66 -4.69
N ARG A 214 -0.71 -14.05 -4.79
CA ARG A 214 0.59 -14.71 -4.53
C ARG A 214 0.84 -15.01 -3.05
N GLY A 215 0.19 -14.25 -2.13
CA GLY A 215 0.48 -14.31 -0.70
C GLY A 215 1.90 -13.84 -0.36
N LYS A 216 2.42 -12.86 -1.08
CA LYS A 216 3.77 -12.29 -0.92
C LYS A 216 3.77 -10.86 -0.42
N LEU A 217 2.72 -10.09 -0.69
CA LEU A 217 2.61 -8.70 -0.27
C LEU A 217 2.59 -8.60 1.26
N ARG A 218 3.35 -7.68 1.82
CA ARG A 218 3.38 -7.43 3.26
C ARG A 218 2.23 -6.51 3.69
N THR A 219 1.86 -6.59 4.95
CA THR A 219 0.83 -5.67 5.48
C THR A 219 1.32 -4.23 5.61
N THR A 220 2.63 -3.99 5.65
CA THR A 220 3.25 -2.65 5.58
C THR A 220 2.91 -1.93 4.28
N ASP A 221 2.97 -2.65 3.17
CA ASP A 221 2.81 -2.12 1.81
C ASP A 221 1.34 -1.74 1.51
N MET A 222 0.38 -2.31 2.24
CA MET A 222 -1.04 -2.12 1.92
C MET A 222 -1.88 -1.45 3.03
N ALA A 223 -1.36 -1.33 4.25
CA ALA A 223 -2.18 -0.90 5.40
C ALA A 223 -2.87 0.46 5.19
N ALA A 224 -2.14 1.43 4.64
CA ALA A 224 -2.70 2.75 4.32
C ALA A 224 -3.71 2.68 3.18
N ALA A 225 -3.34 2.05 2.07
CA ALA A 225 -4.20 1.92 0.91
C ALA A 225 -5.48 1.11 1.21
N TRP A 226 -5.42 0.15 2.14
CA TRP A 226 -6.61 -0.57 2.60
C TRP A 226 -7.67 0.38 3.18
N LEU A 227 -7.28 1.34 4.04
CA LEU A 227 -8.21 2.32 4.56
C LEU A 227 -8.73 3.23 3.44
N ILE A 228 -7.86 3.69 2.54
CA ILE A 228 -8.23 4.54 1.41
C ILE A 228 -9.29 3.85 0.53
N ILE A 229 -9.09 2.57 0.18
CA ILE A 229 -10.07 1.76 -0.56
C ILE A 229 -11.41 1.69 0.17
N LYS A 230 -11.38 1.39 1.48
CA LYS A 230 -12.59 1.26 2.29
C LYS A 230 -13.37 2.56 2.38
N GLU A 231 -12.69 3.66 2.60
CA GLU A 231 -13.28 4.99 2.75
C GLU A 231 -13.74 5.58 1.39
N ALA A 232 -13.15 5.17 0.28
CA ALA A 232 -13.62 5.52 -1.07
C ALA A 232 -14.90 4.74 -1.46
N GLY A 233 -15.19 3.60 -0.80
CA GLY A 233 -16.33 2.75 -1.10
C GLY A 233 -16.03 1.58 -2.04
N ALA A 234 -14.76 1.34 -2.38
CA ALA A 234 -14.33 0.16 -3.12
C ALA A 234 -14.28 -1.08 -2.21
N LYS A 235 -14.15 -2.26 -2.81
CA LYS A 235 -14.18 -3.54 -2.10
C LYS A 235 -12.80 -4.19 -2.11
N ILE A 236 -12.37 -4.71 -0.96
CA ILE A 236 -11.15 -5.50 -0.83
C ILE A 236 -11.40 -6.70 0.09
N THR A 237 -11.01 -7.90 -0.36
CA THR A 237 -11.19 -9.17 0.37
C THR A 237 -10.00 -10.08 0.17
N THR A 238 -9.96 -11.19 0.91
CA THR A 238 -9.12 -12.34 0.56
C THR A 238 -9.54 -12.91 -0.81
N PRO A 239 -8.71 -13.76 -1.46
CA PRO A 239 -9.10 -14.46 -2.68
C PRO A 239 -10.33 -15.38 -2.52
N LYS A 240 -10.72 -15.72 -1.28
CA LYS A 240 -11.95 -16.47 -0.96
C LYS A 240 -13.17 -15.57 -0.78
N GLY A 241 -13.03 -14.26 -0.90
CA GLY A 241 -14.12 -13.30 -0.70
C GLY A 241 -14.38 -12.89 0.76
N GLU A 242 -13.55 -13.37 1.70
CA GLU A 242 -13.66 -13.06 3.12
C GLU A 242 -13.06 -11.67 3.43
N PRO A 243 -13.53 -10.98 4.48
CA PRO A 243 -12.91 -9.75 4.92
C PRO A 243 -11.42 -9.96 5.31
N LEU A 244 -10.55 -9.02 4.91
CA LEU A 244 -9.17 -9.03 5.37
C LEU A 244 -9.11 -8.75 6.88
N ASN A 245 -8.70 -9.75 7.65
CA ASN A 245 -8.50 -9.65 9.09
C ASN A 245 -7.10 -10.14 9.43
N VAL A 246 -6.13 -9.26 9.25
CA VAL A 246 -4.71 -9.58 9.37
C VAL A 246 -4.02 -8.68 10.40
N LYS A 247 -2.96 -9.24 11.02
CA LYS A 247 -2.07 -8.49 11.90
C LYS A 247 -1.18 -7.57 11.06
N LEU A 248 -0.92 -6.36 11.55
CA LEU A 248 0.09 -5.47 10.99
C LEU A 248 1.47 -5.89 11.51
N SER A 249 2.34 -6.28 10.60
CA SER A 249 3.69 -6.75 10.93
C SER A 249 4.57 -6.74 9.67
N PRO A 250 5.88 -6.46 9.78
CA PRO A 250 6.81 -6.48 8.64
C PRO A 250 6.87 -7.83 7.92
N LYS A 251 6.54 -8.92 8.64
CA LYS A 251 6.61 -10.30 8.13
C LYS A 251 5.26 -10.89 7.74
N GLN A 252 4.15 -10.21 8.07
CA GLN A 252 2.82 -10.71 7.74
C GLN A 252 2.53 -10.50 6.26
N LYS A 253 2.33 -11.58 5.57
CA LYS A 253 1.99 -11.59 4.13
C LYS A 253 0.50 -11.78 3.93
N VAL A 254 -0.01 -11.22 2.81
CA VAL A 254 -1.42 -11.25 2.42
C VAL A 254 -1.57 -11.59 0.94
N ALA A 255 -2.74 -12.12 0.60
CA ALA A 255 -3.27 -12.19 -0.75
C ALA A 255 -4.63 -11.51 -0.74
N PHE A 256 -4.97 -10.79 -1.81
CA PHE A 256 -6.22 -10.03 -1.87
C PHE A 256 -6.75 -9.87 -3.29
N ILE A 257 -8.03 -9.51 -3.37
CA ILE A 257 -8.69 -8.99 -4.56
C ILE A 257 -9.32 -7.66 -4.15
N ALA A 258 -8.85 -6.56 -4.75
CA ALA A 258 -9.42 -5.24 -4.63
C ALA A 258 -10.15 -4.89 -5.93
N ALA A 259 -11.37 -4.33 -5.83
CA ALA A 259 -12.14 -3.94 -7.01
C ALA A 259 -13.02 -2.73 -6.71
N ALA A 260 -13.24 -1.91 -7.73
CA ALA A 260 -13.97 -0.66 -7.65
C ALA A 260 -15.41 -0.84 -7.12
N ASN A 261 -16.08 -1.93 -7.45
CA ASN A 261 -17.46 -2.17 -7.04
C ASN A 261 -17.76 -3.67 -6.83
N PRO A 262 -18.87 -4.01 -6.16
CA PRO A 262 -19.23 -5.38 -5.85
C PRO A 262 -19.42 -6.28 -7.08
N LYS A 263 -19.81 -5.73 -8.24
CA LYS A 263 -20.08 -6.51 -9.46
C LYS A 263 -18.79 -7.02 -10.07
N ILE A 264 -17.84 -6.13 -10.34
CA ILE A 264 -16.49 -6.50 -10.83
C ILE A 264 -15.80 -7.43 -9.82
N HIS A 265 -15.86 -7.11 -8.52
CA HIS A 265 -15.27 -7.95 -7.49
C HIS A 265 -15.80 -9.41 -7.55
N ARG A 266 -17.11 -9.60 -7.67
CA ARG A 266 -17.72 -10.92 -7.76
C ARG A 266 -17.31 -11.68 -9.03
N ILE A 267 -17.22 -10.98 -10.17
CA ILE A 267 -16.77 -11.58 -11.44
C ILE A 267 -15.34 -12.07 -11.28
N ILE A 268 -14.43 -11.24 -10.71
CA ILE A 268 -13.04 -11.62 -10.50
C ILE A 268 -12.91 -12.79 -9.53
N LEU A 269 -13.63 -12.75 -8.40
CA LEU A 269 -13.65 -13.87 -7.43
C LEU A 269 -14.05 -15.19 -8.08
N ASN A 270 -15.10 -15.19 -8.89
CA ASN A 270 -15.54 -16.40 -9.58
C ASN A 270 -14.47 -16.94 -10.52
N LEU A 271 -13.84 -16.07 -11.31
CA LEU A 271 -12.81 -16.48 -12.28
C LEU A 271 -11.53 -17.01 -11.62
N VAL A 272 -11.11 -16.38 -10.51
CA VAL A 272 -9.90 -16.79 -9.78
C VAL A 272 -10.11 -18.10 -9.01
N ASN A 273 -11.35 -18.43 -8.62
CA ASN A 273 -11.69 -19.64 -7.88
C ASN A 273 -12.34 -20.74 -8.73
N LEU A 274 -12.50 -20.53 -10.04
CA LEU A 274 -12.85 -21.61 -10.96
C LEU A 274 -11.70 -22.64 -10.94
N GLU A 275 -12.03 -23.90 -10.62
CA GLU A 275 -11.08 -24.98 -10.85
C GLU A 275 -10.77 -25.02 -12.35
N THR A 276 -9.52 -24.90 -12.72
CA THR A 276 -9.08 -25.17 -14.08
C THR A 276 -9.33 -26.65 -14.30
N GLU A 277 -10.36 -27.01 -15.10
CA GLU A 277 -10.44 -28.35 -15.65
C GLU A 277 -9.14 -28.60 -16.41
N THR A 278 -8.29 -29.41 -15.81
CA THR A 278 -7.09 -29.94 -16.48
C THR A 278 -7.61 -30.96 -17.50
N GLU A 279 -7.64 -30.56 -18.78
CA GLU A 279 -7.68 -31.50 -19.89
C GLU A 279 -6.41 -32.37 -19.94
#